data_e0d92f178ddcdbf135286ebdc23c2254
#
_entry.id   e0d92f178ddcdbf135286ebdc23c2254
#
_cell.length_a   1.000
_cell.length_b   1.000
_cell.length_c   1.000
_cell.angle_alpha   90.00
_cell.angle_beta   90.00
_cell.angle_gamma   90.00
#
_symmetry.space_group_name_H-M   'P 1'
#
loop_
_entity.id
_entity.type
_entity.pdbx_description
1 polymer ?
#
loop_
_entity_poly.entity_id
_entity_poly.type
_entity_poly.pdbx_seq_one_letter_code
_entity_poly.pdbx_strand_id
1 'polypeptide(L)'
;MTTPALAWKLLLLCCLLMPLAARTAPAPRELLDSGHADEALRLLNGASGSRNAESSNYLCRVYYSLQDWDNAIRHCERAVKSEPGNAVYQLWMGRSYGQKASVSNPVWAYALARKTVACFKVAHELDRNYMPAARDLAEYYTTAPAIVGGGNDKALALAAEIAPQHPSDAAWVRAMAAASAGHPEEAEREYAEAIRLDHDSATTYLDLAHYLRGRKSWDRFQQTVERAMQSPRIQPADRYNAAEMLLRTERNLDQAARLLLAYIHSENTGEEAPVFRAHFLLGEVLRKMGDNGQAAAEYRAALALASNYRPATDALRRLGQR
;
A
#
# COMPACT_ATOMS: atom_id res chain seq x y z
N MET A 1 -44.76 -66.33 -7.46
CA MET A 1 -45.23 -64.95 -7.12
C MET A 1 -44.45 -64.48 -5.90
N THR A 2 -43.37 -63.83 -6.12
CA THR A 2 -42.50 -63.27 -5.06
C THR A 2 -42.32 -61.76 -5.33
N THR A 3 -42.75 -60.99 -4.39
CA THR A 3 -42.85 -59.51 -4.39
C THR A 3 -41.50 -58.82 -4.38
N PRO A 4 -41.26 -57.74 -5.17
CA PRO A 4 -40.05 -56.96 -5.10
C PRO A 4 -40.27 -55.73 -4.21
N ALA A 5 -39.97 -55.83 -2.92
CA ALA A 5 -40.16 -54.73 -1.97
C ALA A 5 -38.97 -54.49 -1.00
N LEU A 6 -37.75 -54.92 -1.37
CA LEU A 6 -36.60 -54.77 -0.45
C LEU A 6 -35.35 -54.10 -1.07
N ALA A 7 -35.42 -53.56 -2.28
CA ALA A 7 -34.27 -52.98 -2.94
C ALA A 7 -34.17 -51.44 -2.88
N TRP A 8 -35.10 -50.73 -2.25
CA TRP A 8 -35.15 -49.25 -2.32
C TRP A 8 -34.81 -48.54 -1.00
N LYS A 9 -34.45 -49.26 0.02
CA LYS A 9 -34.06 -48.65 1.31
C LYS A 9 -32.54 -48.52 1.55
N LEU A 10 -31.69 -48.94 0.61
CA LEU A 10 -30.21 -48.85 0.69
C LEU A 10 -29.57 -47.75 -0.14
N LEU A 11 -30.34 -46.97 -0.90
CA LEU A 11 -29.84 -45.91 -1.78
C LEU A 11 -29.93 -44.48 -1.22
N LEU A 12 -30.42 -44.31 0.02
CA LEU A 12 -30.66 -43.00 0.64
C LEU A 12 -29.69 -42.66 1.77
N LEU A 13 -28.62 -43.43 1.99
CA LEU A 13 -27.67 -43.23 3.10
C LEU A 13 -26.24 -42.88 2.61
N CYS A 14 -26.00 -42.66 1.30
CA CYS A 14 -24.70 -42.35 0.75
C CYS A 14 -24.47 -40.87 0.38
N CYS A 15 -25.43 -39.96 0.62
CA CYS A 15 -25.33 -38.55 0.20
C CYS A 15 -25.00 -37.56 1.31
N LEU A 16 -24.47 -37.96 2.45
CA LEU A 16 -24.19 -37.04 3.59
C LEU A 16 -22.76 -37.09 4.14
N LEU A 17 -21.79 -37.56 3.35
CA LEU A 17 -20.37 -37.41 3.65
C LEU A 17 -19.72 -36.66 2.52
N MET A 18 -20.18 -35.42 2.26
CA MET A 18 -19.25 -34.44 1.64
C MET A 18 -18.15 -34.19 2.65
N PRO A 19 -16.88 -34.48 2.32
CA PRO A 19 -15.80 -34.04 3.19
C PRO A 19 -15.94 -32.55 3.35
N LEU A 20 -16.10 -32.09 4.59
CA LEU A 20 -15.86 -30.68 4.93
C LEU A 20 -14.46 -30.40 4.44
N ALA A 21 -14.33 -29.76 3.27
CA ALA A 21 -13.04 -29.37 2.76
C ALA A 21 -12.38 -28.58 3.90
N ALA A 22 -11.38 -29.19 4.52
CA ALA A 22 -10.60 -28.51 5.54
C ALA A 22 -10.07 -27.24 4.86
N ARG A 23 -10.65 -26.08 5.21
CA ARG A 23 -10.10 -24.79 4.76
C ARG A 23 -8.65 -24.78 5.25
N THR A 24 -7.72 -24.89 4.33
CA THR A 24 -6.31 -24.68 4.64
C THR A 24 -6.20 -23.31 5.29
N ALA A 25 -5.46 -23.22 6.40
CA ALA A 25 -5.24 -21.94 7.05
C ALA A 25 -4.67 -20.95 6.00
N PRO A 26 -5.14 -19.69 5.97
CA PRO A 26 -4.70 -18.72 4.99
C PRO A 26 -3.19 -18.52 5.10
N ALA A 27 -2.52 -18.35 3.95
CA ALA A 27 -1.09 -18.09 3.91
C ALA A 27 -0.78 -16.68 4.48
N PRO A 28 0.43 -16.45 5.03
CA PRO A 28 0.81 -15.13 5.55
C PRO A 28 0.60 -14.00 4.54
N ARG A 29 0.83 -14.26 3.25
CA ARG A 29 0.60 -13.31 2.17
C ARG A 29 -0.88 -12.95 2.03
N GLU A 30 -1.77 -13.92 2.05
CA GLU A 30 -3.22 -13.67 1.94
C GLU A 30 -3.73 -12.81 3.11
N LEU A 31 -3.20 -13.04 4.32
CA LEU A 31 -3.53 -12.25 5.51
C LEU A 31 -3.02 -10.81 5.40
N LEU A 32 -1.85 -10.60 4.79
CA LEU A 32 -1.33 -9.27 4.51
C LEU A 32 -2.18 -8.55 3.47
N ASP A 33 -2.44 -9.19 2.34
CA ASP A 33 -3.22 -8.63 1.24
C ASP A 33 -4.65 -8.27 1.67
N SER A 34 -5.26 -9.09 2.54
CA SER A 34 -6.59 -8.84 3.11
C SER A 34 -6.59 -7.96 4.37
N GLY A 35 -5.42 -7.54 4.86
CA GLY A 35 -5.30 -6.64 6.02
C GLY A 35 -5.62 -7.25 7.38
N HIS A 36 -5.57 -8.60 7.53
CA HIS A 36 -5.77 -9.32 8.79
C HIS A 36 -4.48 -9.35 9.63
N ALA A 37 -4.05 -8.19 10.11
CA ALA A 37 -2.77 -8.02 10.77
C ALA A 37 -2.60 -8.88 12.03
N ASP A 38 -3.64 -8.97 12.89
CA ASP A 38 -3.58 -9.76 14.13
C ASP A 38 -3.47 -11.26 13.84
N GLU A 39 -4.13 -11.74 12.80
CA GLU A 39 -4.06 -13.12 12.39
C GLU A 39 -2.71 -13.47 11.77
N ALA A 40 -2.18 -12.58 10.93
CA ALA A 40 -0.83 -12.69 10.37
C ALA A 40 0.23 -12.74 11.49
N LEU A 41 0.14 -11.86 12.51
CA LEU A 41 1.04 -11.88 13.66
C LEU A 41 0.93 -13.18 14.47
N ARG A 42 -0.29 -13.69 14.70
CA ARG A 42 -0.47 -14.96 15.39
C ARG A 42 0.14 -16.14 14.64
N LEU A 43 -0.08 -16.19 13.32
CA LEU A 43 0.47 -17.23 12.46
C LEU A 43 2.00 -17.20 12.43
N LEU A 44 2.60 -16.03 12.21
CA LEU A 44 4.04 -15.85 12.06
C LEU A 44 4.81 -16.00 13.39
N ASN A 45 4.20 -15.68 14.53
CA ASN A 45 4.81 -15.84 15.86
C ASN A 45 4.47 -17.17 16.55
N GLY A 46 3.54 -17.97 16.01
CA GLY A 46 3.15 -19.26 16.56
C GLY A 46 4.25 -20.32 16.44
N ALA A 47 4.04 -21.45 17.11
CA ALA A 47 5.00 -22.58 17.13
C ALA A 47 5.28 -23.16 15.74
N SER A 48 4.36 -22.98 14.79
CA SER A 48 4.51 -23.36 13.38
C SER A 48 5.21 -22.31 12.55
N GLY A 49 5.44 -21.09 13.07
CA GLY A 49 6.11 -20.00 12.36
C GLY A 49 7.57 -20.34 12.11
N SER A 50 7.93 -20.55 10.87
CA SER A 50 9.32 -20.71 10.47
C SER A 50 10.09 -19.43 10.79
N ARG A 51 11.25 -19.54 11.44
CA ARG A 51 12.15 -18.41 11.71
C ARG A 51 13.11 -18.17 10.53
N ASN A 52 12.59 -18.23 9.31
CA ASN A 52 13.37 -17.98 8.09
C ASN A 52 13.30 -16.51 7.65
N ALA A 53 14.00 -16.19 6.56
CA ALA A 53 14.04 -14.85 5.98
C ALA A 53 12.65 -14.38 5.53
N GLU A 54 11.88 -15.26 4.91
CA GLU A 54 10.54 -14.96 4.39
C GLU A 54 9.58 -14.58 5.52
N SER A 55 9.50 -15.38 6.60
CA SER A 55 8.66 -15.07 7.76
C SER A 55 9.09 -13.76 8.43
N SER A 56 10.40 -13.49 8.49
CA SER A 56 10.91 -12.21 8.99
C SER A 56 10.48 -11.05 8.10
N ASN A 57 10.47 -11.21 6.78
CA ASN A 57 9.99 -10.19 5.86
C ASN A 57 8.48 -9.97 6.01
N TYR A 58 7.66 -11.01 6.13
CA TYR A 58 6.23 -10.85 6.40
C TYR A 58 5.98 -10.11 7.72
N LEU A 59 6.70 -10.43 8.79
CA LEU A 59 6.61 -9.68 10.06
C LEU A 59 6.99 -8.21 9.89
N CYS A 60 8.06 -7.91 9.12
CA CYS A 60 8.42 -6.54 8.78
C CYS A 60 7.24 -5.80 8.14
N ARG A 61 6.59 -6.41 7.14
CA ARG A 61 5.50 -5.81 6.37
C ARG A 61 4.23 -5.61 7.23
N VAL A 62 3.91 -6.58 8.10
CA VAL A 62 2.81 -6.41 9.07
C VAL A 62 3.09 -5.25 10.02
N TYR A 63 4.26 -5.19 10.64
CA TYR A 63 4.60 -4.09 11.54
C TYR A 63 4.70 -2.75 10.81
N TYR A 64 5.14 -2.73 9.55
CA TYR A 64 5.10 -1.55 8.69
C TYR A 64 3.67 -1.05 8.50
N SER A 65 2.73 -1.93 8.15
CA SER A 65 1.32 -1.56 7.97
C SER A 65 0.67 -1.05 9.26
N LEU A 66 1.09 -1.57 10.42
CA LEU A 66 0.68 -1.13 11.76
C LEU A 66 1.34 0.19 12.20
N GLN A 67 2.28 0.74 11.41
CA GLN A 67 3.10 1.91 11.76
C GLN A 67 4.00 1.69 13.01
N ASP A 68 4.32 0.45 13.32
CA ASP A 68 5.32 0.08 14.34
C ASP A 68 6.69 -0.05 13.68
N TRP A 69 7.29 1.12 13.41
CA TRP A 69 8.52 1.22 12.63
C TRP A 69 9.70 0.51 13.25
N ASP A 70 9.79 0.47 14.58
CA ASP A 70 10.91 -0.17 15.28
C ASP A 70 10.87 -1.68 15.13
N ASN A 71 9.70 -2.29 15.28
CA ASN A 71 9.51 -3.71 15.01
C ASN A 71 9.66 -4.03 13.52
N ALA A 72 9.13 -3.18 12.62
CA ALA A 72 9.31 -3.34 11.18
C ALA A 72 10.80 -3.39 10.82
N ILE A 73 11.59 -2.41 11.23
CA ILE A 73 13.04 -2.36 10.98
C ILE A 73 13.74 -3.61 11.52
N ARG A 74 13.46 -4.01 12.76
CA ARG A 74 14.08 -5.19 13.38
C ARG A 74 13.86 -6.46 12.58
N HIS A 75 12.64 -6.65 12.06
CA HIS A 75 12.32 -7.83 11.29
C HIS A 75 12.84 -7.76 9.85
N CYS A 76 12.83 -6.58 9.22
CA CYS A 76 13.47 -6.36 7.92
C CYS A 76 14.98 -6.62 7.98
N GLU A 77 15.68 -6.11 9.00
CA GLU A 77 17.12 -6.36 9.19
C GLU A 77 17.43 -7.86 9.33
N ARG A 78 16.57 -8.63 9.99
CA ARG A 78 16.71 -10.10 10.07
C ARG A 78 16.54 -10.76 8.70
N ALA A 79 15.52 -10.37 7.92
CA ALA A 79 15.30 -10.91 6.59
C ALA A 79 16.48 -10.64 5.66
N VAL A 80 16.95 -9.38 5.61
CA VAL A 80 18.10 -8.98 4.79
C VAL A 80 19.39 -9.65 5.26
N LYS A 81 19.60 -9.81 6.58
CA LYS A 81 20.77 -10.52 7.10
C LYS A 81 20.81 -11.98 6.65
N SER A 82 19.65 -12.64 6.56
CA SER A 82 19.55 -14.04 6.14
C SER A 82 19.68 -14.18 4.63
N GLU A 83 19.11 -13.26 3.85
CA GLU A 83 19.11 -13.28 2.38
C GLU A 83 19.40 -11.88 1.83
N PRO A 84 20.68 -11.44 1.85
CA PRO A 84 21.05 -10.08 1.45
C PRO A 84 20.82 -9.79 -0.04
N GLY A 85 20.76 -10.81 -0.88
CA GLY A 85 20.51 -10.73 -2.32
C GLY A 85 19.02 -10.65 -2.71
N ASN A 86 18.09 -10.49 -1.76
CA ASN A 86 16.68 -10.40 -2.06
C ASN A 86 16.23 -8.94 -2.20
N ALA A 87 15.88 -8.53 -3.42
CA ALA A 87 15.48 -7.15 -3.73
C ALA A 87 14.25 -6.71 -2.94
N VAL A 88 13.27 -7.59 -2.73
CA VAL A 88 12.04 -7.30 -1.96
C VAL A 88 12.38 -6.98 -0.51
N TYR A 89 13.30 -7.74 0.10
CA TYR A 89 13.66 -7.51 1.51
C TYR A 89 14.41 -6.19 1.69
N GLN A 90 15.29 -5.85 0.74
CA GLN A 90 15.98 -4.57 0.72
C GLN A 90 14.98 -3.40 0.57
N LEU A 91 14.00 -3.52 -0.33
CA LEU A 91 12.97 -2.51 -0.54
C LEU A 91 12.20 -2.24 0.76
N TRP A 92 11.66 -3.29 1.39
CA TRP A 92 10.88 -3.13 2.62
C TRP A 92 11.70 -2.60 3.81
N MET A 93 12.99 -2.95 3.87
CA MET A 93 13.90 -2.36 4.83
C MET A 93 14.08 -0.86 4.57
N GLY A 94 14.27 -0.45 3.32
CA GLY A 94 14.37 0.96 2.93
C GLY A 94 13.10 1.75 3.26
N ARG A 95 11.93 1.22 2.91
CA ARG A 95 10.61 1.80 3.26
C ARG A 95 10.46 1.98 4.77
N SER A 96 10.87 0.98 5.56
CA SER A 96 10.78 1.03 7.03
C SER A 96 11.70 2.11 7.63
N TYR A 97 12.93 2.24 7.13
CA TYR A 97 13.82 3.33 7.53
C TYR A 97 13.26 4.70 7.12
N GLY A 98 12.71 4.83 5.91
CA GLY A 98 12.13 6.08 5.41
C GLY A 98 10.96 6.56 6.28
N GLN A 99 10.04 5.66 6.63
CA GLN A 99 8.92 6.00 7.52
C GLN A 99 9.40 6.36 8.94
N LYS A 100 10.36 5.64 9.48
CA LYS A 100 10.95 6.00 10.77
C LYS A 100 11.66 7.35 10.71
N ALA A 101 12.34 7.67 9.60
CA ALA A 101 12.99 8.96 9.41
C ALA A 101 12.00 10.12 9.48
N SER A 102 10.82 9.98 8.84
CA SER A 102 9.79 11.02 8.76
C SER A 102 9.22 11.45 10.12
N VAL A 103 9.32 10.56 11.14
CA VAL A 103 8.81 10.82 12.50
C VAL A 103 9.93 10.97 13.52
N SER A 104 11.20 10.99 13.11
CA SER A 104 12.37 11.10 13.97
C SER A 104 12.85 12.56 14.10
N ASN A 105 13.62 12.85 15.15
CA ASN A 105 14.31 14.13 15.22
C ASN A 105 15.36 14.27 14.12
N PRO A 106 15.81 15.49 13.76
CA PRO A 106 16.67 15.73 12.60
C PRO A 106 17.97 14.91 12.55
N VAL A 107 18.59 14.64 13.70
CA VAL A 107 19.85 13.86 13.77
C VAL A 107 19.64 12.41 13.37
N TRP A 108 18.63 11.77 13.93
CA TRP A 108 18.25 10.40 13.57
C TRP A 108 17.65 10.31 12.17
N ALA A 109 16.84 11.32 11.77
CA ALA A 109 16.27 11.39 10.43
C ALA A 109 17.36 11.39 9.35
N TYR A 110 18.45 12.14 9.54
CA TYR A 110 19.60 12.14 8.63
C TYR A 110 20.21 10.72 8.44
N ALA A 111 20.50 10.04 9.55
CA ALA A 111 21.09 8.71 9.49
C ALA A 111 20.15 7.68 8.83
N LEU A 112 18.87 7.73 9.17
CA LEU A 112 17.85 6.85 8.61
C LEU A 112 17.60 7.13 7.12
N ALA A 113 17.57 8.39 6.69
CA ALA A 113 17.41 8.76 5.29
C ALA A 113 18.55 8.22 4.40
N ARG A 114 19.79 8.27 4.92
CA ARG A 114 20.93 7.66 4.22
C ARG A 114 20.81 6.12 4.10
N LYS A 115 20.30 5.47 5.15
CA LYS A 115 20.01 4.02 5.10
C LYS A 115 18.90 3.72 4.09
N THR A 116 17.86 4.56 4.03
CA THR A 116 16.75 4.44 3.08
C THR A 116 17.25 4.37 1.64
N VAL A 117 18.00 5.38 1.19
CA VAL A 117 18.49 5.40 -0.19
C VAL A 117 19.48 4.27 -0.48
N ALA A 118 20.29 3.87 0.49
CA ALA A 118 21.19 2.74 0.33
C ALA A 118 20.41 1.44 0.06
N CYS A 119 19.34 1.20 0.81
CA CYS A 119 18.48 0.02 0.61
C CYS A 119 17.76 0.06 -0.74
N PHE A 120 17.21 1.19 -1.16
CA PHE A 120 16.54 1.31 -2.46
C PHE A 120 17.50 1.10 -3.62
N LYS A 121 18.73 1.64 -3.53
CA LYS A 121 19.77 1.37 -4.54
C LYS A 121 20.10 -0.10 -4.64
N VAL A 122 20.36 -0.77 -3.51
CA VAL A 122 20.65 -2.20 -3.49
C VAL A 122 19.48 -3.01 -4.04
N ALA A 123 18.24 -2.66 -3.67
CA ALA A 123 17.05 -3.33 -4.20
C ALA A 123 16.95 -3.23 -5.73
N HIS A 124 17.20 -2.05 -6.28
CA HIS A 124 17.20 -1.81 -7.73
C HIS A 124 18.38 -2.50 -8.44
N GLU A 125 19.57 -2.49 -7.84
CA GLU A 125 20.76 -3.17 -8.38
C GLU A 125 20.60 -4.70 -8.42
N LEU A 126 19.91 -5.29 -7.43
CA LEU A 126 19.63 -6.71 -7.35
C LEU A 126 18.60 -7.18 -8.40
N ASP A 127 17.60 -6.35 -8.69
CA ASP A 127 16.61 -6.63 -9.72
C ASP A 127 16.17 -5.33 -10.40
N ARG A 128 16.74 -5.05 -11.56
CA ARG A 128 16.47 -3.84 -12.36
C ARG A 128 15.06 -3.80 -12.94
N ASN A 129 14.38 -4.96 -13.03
CA ASN A 129 13.00 -5.07 -13.49
C ASN A 129 11.99 -4.98 -12.34
N TYR A 130 12.45 -4.94 -11.09
CA TYR A 130 11.58 -4.77 -9.93
C TYR A 130 11.18 -3.28 -9.78
N MET A 131 10.17 -2.87 -10.55
CA MET A 131 9.73 -1.47 -10.65
C MET A 131 9.38 -0.80 -9.32
N PRO A 132 8.83 -1.49 -8.30
CA PRO A 132 8.65 -0.85 -6.99
C PRO A 132 9.95 -0.28 -6.41
N ALA A 133 11.10 -0.94 -6.60
CA ALA A 133 12.39 -0.41 -6.13
C ALA A 133 12.84 0.81 -6.94
N ALA A 134 12.66 0.79 -8.26
CA ALA A 134 12.99 1.92 -9.12
C ALA A 134 12.10 3.15 -8.81
N ARG A 135 10.79 2.94 -8.58
CA ARG A 135 9.86 4.02 -8.22
C ARG A 135 10.19 4.64 -6.86
N ASP A 136 10.42 3.83 -5.83
CA ASP A 136 10.79 4.33 -4.49
C ASP A 136 12.14 5.09 -4.54
N LEU A 137 13.09 4.61 -5.34
CA LEU A 137 14.39 5.28 -5.55
C LEU A 137 14.22 6.61 -6.28
N ALA A 138 13.38 6.67 -7.33
CA ALA A 138 13.09 7.89 -8.07
C ALA A 138 12.40 8.94 -7.19
N GLU A 139 11.40 8.51 -6.40
CA GLU A 139 10.73 9.40 -5.44
C GLU A 139 11.72 9.95 -4.42
N TYR A 140 12.61 9.09 -3.89
CA TYR A 140 13.66 9.54 -2.98
C TYR A 140 14.57 10.57 -3.64
N TYR A 141 15.05 10.32 -4.86
CA TYR A 141 15.95 11.26 -5.56
C TYR A 141 15.32 12.62 -5.79
N THR A 142 14.03 12.68 -6.10
CA THR A 142 13.34 13.93 -6.42
C THR A 142 12.82 14.69 -5.20
N THR A 143 12.65 14.03 -4.06
CA THR A 143 12.06 14.63 -2.85
C THR A 143 13.05 14.88 -1.73
N ALA A 144 14.10 14.05 -1.62
CA ALA A 144 15.07 14.16 -0.55
C ALA A 144 16.15 15.22 -0.85
N PRO A 145 16.65 15.95 0.17
CA PRO A 145 17.78 16.85 0.03
C PRO A 145 19.06 16.15 -0.46
N ALA A 146 19.89 16.86 -1.22
CA ALA A 146 21.15 16.32 -1.75
C ALA A 146 22.10 15.81 -0.65
N ILE A 147 22.08 16.43 0.53
CA ILE A 147 22.93 16.04 1.68
C ILE A 147 22.66 14.61 2.18
N VAL A 148 21.45 14.08 1.96
CA VAL A 148 21.09 12.71 2.29
C VAL A 148 21.04 11.80 1.07
N GLY A 149 21.45 12.27 -0.10
CA GLY A 149 21.60 11.45 -1.30
C GLY A 149 20.56 11.69 -2.38
N GLY A 150 19.63 12.66 -2.22
CA GLY A 150 18.73 13.11 -3.26
C GLY A 150 19.48 13.77 -4.45
N GLY A 151 18.76 14.11 -5.50
CA GLY A 151 19.28 14.84 -6.67
C GLY A 151 18.52 14.50 -7.95
N ASN A 152 18.05 15.52 -8.67
CA ASN A 152 17.31 15.34 -9.92
C ASN A 152 18.18 14.74 -11.04
N ASP A 153 19.48 14.99 -11.03
CA ASP A 153 20.45 14.35 -11.93
C ASP A 153 20.42 12.82 -11.83
N LYS A 154 20.31 12.31 -10.58
CA LYS A 154 20.21 10.87 -10.32
C LYS A 154 18.85 10.31 -10.76
N ALA A 155 17.78 11.07 -10.55
CA ALA A 155 16.45 10.68 -11.00
C ALA A 155 16.40 10.59 -12.54
N LEU A 156 16.98 11.57 -13.25
CA LEU A 156 17.04 11.57 -14.71
C LEU A 156 17.93 10.45 -15.25
N ALA A 157 19.04 10.13 -14.58
CA ALA A 157 19.87 8.98 -14.93
C ALA A 157 19.10 7.65 -14.78
N LEU A 158 18.36 7.50 -13.69
CA LEU A 158 17.48 6.34 -13.47
C LEU A 158 16.37 6.28 -14.55
N ALA A 159 15.75 7.40 -14.89
CA ALA A 159 14.76 7.46 -15.97
C ALA A 159 15.33 6.98 -17.31
N ALA A 160 16.56 7.42 -17.66
CA ALA A 160 17.23 6.98 -18.87
C ALA A 160 17.54 5.46 -18.86
N GLU A 161 17.91 4.92 -17.69
CA GLU A 161 18.19 3.50 -17.51
C GLU A 161 16.95 2.63 -17.74
N ILE A 162 15.80 3.01 -17.14
CA ILE A 162 14.57 2.19 -17.20
C ILE A 162 13.75 2.41 -18.49
N ALA A 163 13.98 3.50 -19.21
CA ALA A 163 13.17 3.89 -20.37
C ALA A 163 13.01 2.82 -21.47
N PRO A 164 14.02 1.98 -21.79
CA PRO A 164 13.87 0.98 -22.84
C PRO A 164 12.83 -0.08 -22.54
N GLN A 165 12.62 -0.44 -21.27
CA GLN A 165 11.70 -1.50 -20.85
C GLN A 165 10.45 -0.95 -20.17
N HIS A 166 10.55 0.21 -19.50
CA HIS A 166 9.50 0.83 -18.71
C HIS A 166 9.31 2.32 -19.09
N PRO A 167 8.91 2.60 -20.34
CA PRO A 167 8.86 3.98 -20.84
C PRO A 167 7.85 4.88 -20.10
N SER A 168 6.74 4.32 -19.59
CA SER A 168 5.77 5.07 -18.79
C SER A 168 6.37 5.49 -17.43
N ASP A 169 7.01 4.56 -16.72
CA ASP A 169 7.68 4.89 -15.46
C ASP A 169 8.83 5.88 -15.67
N ALA A 170 9.58 5.76 -16.76
CA ALA A 170 10.62 6.73 -17.11
C ALA A 170 10.05 8.15 -17.34
N ALA A 171 8.91 8.27 -18.02
CA ALA A 171 8.21 9.54 -18.19
C ALA A 171 7.72 10.09 -16.84
N TRP A 172 7.16 9.24 -15.98
CA TRP A 172 6.78 9.62 -14.62
C TRP A 172 7.98 10.14 -13.81
N VAL A 173 9.15 9.49 -13.87
CA VAL A 173 10.36 9.95 -13.17
C VAL A 173 10.81 11.33 -13.71
N ARG A 174 10.77 11.53 -15.04
CA ARG A 174 11.10 12.84 -15.63
C ARG A 174 10.11 13.92 -15.19
N ALA A 175 8.83 13.59 -15.11
CA ALA A 175 7.80 14.50 -14.60
C ALA A 175 8.09 14.93 -13.15
N MET A 176 8.44 13.99 -12.28
CA MET A 176 8.82 14.31 -10.89
C MET A 176 10.09 15.16 -10.82
N ALA A 177 11.10 14.86 -11.62
CA ALA A 177 12.34 15.64 -11.67
C ALA A 177 12.09 17.08 -12.16
N ALA A 178 11.29 17.26 -13.21
CA ALA A 178 10.86 18.56 -13.71
C ALA A 178 10.04 19.34 -12.66
N ALA A 179 9.11 18.66 -11.98
CA ALA A 179 8.33 19.26 -10.89
C ALA A 179 9.22 19.74 -9.74
N SER A 180 10.19 18.93 -9.32
CA SER A 180 11.15 19.25 -8.27
C SER A 180 12.11 20.38 -8.68
N ALA A 181 12.44 20.49 -9.97
CA ALA A 181 13.23 21.60 -10.53
C ALA A 181 12.44 22.90 -10.69
N GLY A 182 11.12 22.88 -10.49
CA GLY A 182 10.28 24.06 -10.67
C GLY A 182 9.89 24.35 -12.13
N HIS A 183 9.89 23.33 -13.00
CA HIS A 183 9.51 23.40 -14.41
C HIS A 183 8.11 22.79 -14.64
N PRO A 184 7.01 23.52 -14.31
CA PRO A 184 5.66 22.94 -14.30
C PRO A 184 5.15 22.48 -15.66
N GLU A 185 5.48 23.22 -16.74
CA GLU A 185 5.02 22.86 -18.09
C GLU A 185 5.70 21.57 -18.59
N GLU A 186 6.97 21.39 -18.24
CA GLU A 186 7.70 20.17 -18.53
C GLU A 186 7.16 19.00 -17.72
N ALA A 187 6.94 19.20 -16.43
CA ALA A 187 6.35 18.17 -15.55
C ALA A 187 4.99 17.70 -16.10
N GLU A 188 4.12 18.62 -16.52
CA GLU A 188 2.80 18.27 -17.05
C GLU A 188 2.89 17.53 -18.40
N ARG A 189 3.82 17.89 -19.28
CA ARG A 189 4.06 17.16 -20.53
C ARG A 189 4.51 15.73 -20.25
N GLU A 190 5.42 15.55 -19.32
CA GLU A 190 5.93 14.22 -18.96
C GLU A 190 4.87 13.37 -18.25
N TYR A 191 4.02 13.95 -17.38
CA TYR A 191 2.85 13.22 -16.83
C TYR A 191 1.86 12.81 -17.92
N ALA A 192 1.59 13.69 -18.89
CA ALA A 192 0.71 13.34 -20.01
C ALA A 192 1.30 12.22 -20.87
N GLU A 193 2.61 12.22 -21.08
CA GLU A 193 3.31 11.14 -21.78
C GLU A 193 3.28 9.83 -20.98
N ALA A 194 3.46 9.85 -19.66
CA ALA A 194 3.33 8.68 -18.82
C ALA A 194 1.93 8.05 -18.93
N ILE A 195 0.87 8.88 -18.86
CA ILE A 195 -0.52 8.43 -19.02
C ILE A 195 -0.73 7.78 -20.39
N ARG A 196 -0.26 8.42 -21.46
CA ARG A 196 -0.36 7.89 -22.82
C ARG A 196 0.34 6.54 -22.99
N LEU A 197 1.55 6.41 -22.44
CA LEU A 197 2.37 5.19 -22.51
C LEU A 197 1.81 4.06 -21.65
N ASP A 198 1.11 4.36 -20.57
CA ASP A 198 0.45 3.38 -19.70
C ASP A 198 -1.03 3.16 -20.09
N HIS A 199 -1.42 3.55 -21.30
CA HIS A 199 -2.77 3.30 -21.82
C HIS A 199 -3.88 3.74 -20.87
N ASP A 200 -3.82 4.98 -20.40
CA ASP A 200 -4.82 5.59 -19.52
C ASP A 200 -5.06 4.84 -18.19
N SER A 201 -4.03 4.26 -17.59
CA SER A 201 -4.11 3.62 -16.28
C SER A 201 -4.55 4.61 -15.19
N ALA A 202 -5.41 4.14 -14.28
CA ALA A 202 -5.84 4.95 -13.13
C ALA A 202 -4.66 5.40 -12.27
N THR A 203 -3.66 4.53 -12.08
CA THR A 203 -2.47 4.84 -11.28
C THR A 203 -1.71 6.04 -11.81
N THR A 204 -1.47 6.14 -13.13
CA THR A 204 -0.77 7.27 -13.73
C THR A 204 -1.57 8.58 -13.69
N TYR A 205 -2.91 8.51 -13.78
CA TYR A 205 -3.76 9.67 -13.50
C TYR A 205 -3.66 10.12 -12.04
N LEU A 206 -3.58 9.19 -11.08
CA LEU A 206 -3.41 9.52 -9.67
C LEU A 206 -2.03 10.12 -9.37
N ASP A 207 -0.99 9.71 -10.08
CA ASP A 207 0.34 10.35 -10.02
C ASP A 207 0.26 11.83 -10.44
N LEU A 208 -0.44 12.14 -11.55
CA LEU A 208 -0.72 13.51 -11.96
C LEU A 208 -1.59 14.26 -10.94
N ALA A 209 -2.63 13.60 -10.38
CA ALA A 209 -3.46 14.20 -9.35
C ALA A 209 -2.65 14.57 -8.10
N HIS A 210 -1.72 13.70 -7.69
CA HIS A 210 -0.81 13.99 -6.59
C HIS A 210 0.01 15.27 -6.85
N TYR A 211 0.59 15.41 -8.04
CA TYR A 211 1.32 16.61 -8.46
C TYR A 211 0.43 17.87 -8.42
N LEU A 212 -0.77 17.81 -9.03
CA LEU A 212 -1.72 18.92 -9.06
C LEU A 212 -2.19 19.34 -7.67
N ARG A 213 -2.35 18.37 -6.75
CA ARG A 213 -2.62 18.63 -5.32
C ARG A 213 -1.50 19.44 -4.69
N GLY A 214 -0.25 19.07 -4.91
CA GLY A 214 0.93 19.80 -4.42
C GLY A 214 0.96 21.26 -4.91
N ARG A 215 0.50 21.49 -6.14
CA ARG A 215 0.37 22.81 -6.74
C ARG A 215 -0.91 23.56 -6.36
N LYS A 216 -1.78 22.95 -5.57
CA LYS A 216 -3.10 23.51 -5.18
C LYS A 216 -4.00 23.82 -6.39
N SER A 217 -3.81 23.13 -7.50
CA SER A 217 -4.65 23.25 -8.71
C SER A 217 -5.93 22.42 -8.56
N TRP A 218 -6.83 22.88 -7.70
CA TRP A 218 -7.92 22.06 -7.15
C TRP A 218 -8.92 21.55 -8.18
N ASP A 219 -9.30 22.36 -9.14
CA ASP A 219 -10.27 21.95 -10.17
C ASP A 219 -9.67 20.87 -11.08
N ARG A 220 -8.43 21.06 -11.50
CA ARG A 220 -7.71 20.08 -12.30
C ARG A 220 -7.42 18.80 -11.50
N PHE A 221 -7.07 18.93 -10.23
CA PHE A 221 -6.93 17.79 -9.31
C PHE A 221 -8.21 16.95 -9.30
N GLN A 222 -9.35 17.60 -9.07
CA GLN A 222 -10.65 16.92 -9.01
C GLN A 222 -10.99 16.21 -10.32
N GLN A 223 -10.86 16.90 -11.45
CA GLN A 223 -11.08 16.34 -12.78
C GLN A 223 -10.16 15.15 -13.08
N THR A 224 -8.91 15.22 -12.61
CA THR A 224 -7.93 14.15 -12.82
C THR A 224 -8.28 12.91 -11.96
N VAL A 225 -8.71 13.11 -10.72
CA VAL A 225 -9.23 12.00 -9.88
C VAL A 225 -10.47 11.36 -10.53
N GLU A 226 -11.39 12.15 -11.09
CA GLU A 226 -12.56 11.62 -11.79
C GLU A 226 -12.17 10.80 -13.02
N ARG A 227 -11.20 11.26 -13.81
CA ARG A 227 -10.66 10.49 -14.95
C ARG A 227 -10.03 9.18 -14.50
N ALA A 228 -9.24 9.19 -13.42
CA ALA A 228 -8.68 7.98 -12.84
C ALA A 228 -9.77 6.97 -12.48
N MET A 229 -10.86 7.43 -11.87
CA MET A 229 -11.99 6.55 -11.47
C MET A 229 -12.82 6.02 -12.65
N GLN A 230 -12.69 6.65 -13.82
CA GLN A 230 -13.33 6.21 -15.08
C GLN A 230 -12.39 5.36 -15.96
N SER A 231 -11.15 5.19 -15.56
CA SER A 231 -10.16 4.40 -16.30
C SER A 231 -10.64 2.94 -16.47
N PRO A 232 -10.50 2.36 -17.68
CA PRO A 232 -10.74 0.93 -17.90
C PRO A 232 -9.70 0.05 -17.20
N ARG A 233 -8.60 0.61 -16.76
CA ARG A 233 -7.49 -0.07 -16.07
C ARG A 233 -7.40 0.32 -14.59
N ILE A 234 -8.56 0.57 -13.96
CA ILE A 234 -8.64 0.86 -12.52
C ILE A 234 -8.39 -0.41 -11.71
N GLN A 235 -7.50 -0.31 -10.74
CA GLN A 235 -7.24 -1.35 -9.73
C GLN A 235 -7.95 -1.01 -8.41
N PRO A 236 -8.26 -1.99 -7.56
CA PRO A 236 -8.87 -1.70 -6.26
C PRO A 236 -8.06 -0.68 -5.43
N ALA A 237 -6.74 -0.80 -5.39
CA ALA A 237 -5.86 0.13 -4.68
C ALA A 237 -5.96 1.58 -5.18
N ASP A 238 -6.31 1.82 -6.45
CA ASP A 238 -6.51 3.17 -6.98
C ASP A 238 -7.67 3.88 -6.28
N ARG A 239 -8.74 3.13 -5.92
CA ARG A 239 -9.87 3.69 -5.15
C ARG A 239 -9.43 4.13 -3.76
N TYR A 240 -8.60 3.31 -3.09
CA TYR A 240 -8.02 3.66 -1.80
C TYR A 240 -7.15 4.92 -1.90
N ASN A 241 -6.24 4.98 -2.87
CA ASN A 241 -5.33 6.10 -3.07
C ASN A 241 -6.09 7.40 -3.42
N ALA A 242 -7.08 7.33 -4.29
CA ALA A 242 -7.94 8.47 -4.62
C ALA A 242 -8.68 8.99 -3.38
N ALA A 243 -9.27 8.09 -2.59
CA ALA A 243 -9.99 8.46 -1.37
C ALA A 243 -9.06 9.09 -0.33
N GLU A 244 -7.84 8.57 -0.14
CA GLU A 244 -6.85 9.17 0.75
C GLU A 244 -6.48 10.59 0.29
N MET A 245 -6.30 10.82 -1.01
CA MET A 245 -6.02 12.15 -1.55
C MET A 245 -7.17 13.12 -1.31
N LEU A 246 -8.42 12.70 -1.53
CA LEU A 246 -9.61 13.49 -1.26
C LEU A 246 -9.74 13.83 0.23
N LEU A 247 -9.53 12.85 1.11
CA LEU A 247 -9.54 13.05 2.57
C LEU A 247 -8.47 14.07 3.00
N ARG A 248 -7.24 13.95 2.50
CA ARG A 248 -6.13 14.87 2.83
C ARG A 248 -6.40 16.32 2.39
N THR A 249 -7.20 16.50 1.35
CA THR A 249 -7.58 17.83 0.85
C THR A 249 -8.90 18.33 1.43
N GLU A 250 -9.61 17.50 2.20
CA GLU A 250 -10.95 17.73 2.73
C GLU A 250 -11.96 18.10 1.62
N ARG A 251 -11.76 17.54 0.42
CA ARG A 251 -12.60 17.79 -0.75
C ARG A 251 -13.36 16.53 -1.13
N ASN A 252 -14.63 16.72 -1.52
CA ASN A 252 -15.51 15.63 -1.97
C ASN A 252 -15.49 14.41 -1.05
N LEU A 253 -15.68 14.66 0.25
CA LEU A 253 -15.65 13.62 1.29
C LEU A 253 -16.66 12.50 1.01
N ASP A 254 -17.84 12.83 0.42
CA ASP A 254 -18.80 11.82 -0.01
C ASP A 254 -18.21 10.86 -1.07
N GLN A 255 -17.42 11.38 -2.01
CA GLN A 255 -16.73 10.55 -2.99
C GLN A 255 -15.67 9.69 -2.30
N ALA A 256 -14.89 10.25 -1.37
CA ALA A 256 -13.90 9.51 -0.60
C ALA A 256 -14.54 8.35 0.16
N ALA A 257 -15.69 8.58 0.83
CA ALA A 257 -16.43 7.53 1.53
C ALA A 257 -16.87 6.41 0.58
N ARG A 258 -17.46 6.74 -0.57
CA ARG A 258 -17.89 5.74 -1.57
C ARG A 258 -16.72 4.91 -2.10
N LEU A 259 -15.57 5.55 -2.36
CA LEU A 259 -14.37 4.86 -2.87
C LEU A 259 -13.79 3.90 -1.83
N LEU A 260 -13.73 4.29 -0.55
CA LEU A 260 -13.27 3.42 0.54
C LEU A 260 -14.22 2.24 0.76
N LEU A 261 -15.55 2.48 0.73
CA LEU A 261 -16.52 1.39 0.81
C LEU A 261 -16.36 0.41 -0.35
N ALA A 262 -16.21 0.91 -1.58
CA ALA A 262 -15.99 0.06 -2.75
C ALA A 262 -14.67 -0.73 -2.66
N TYR A 263 -13.62 -0.15 -2.05
CA TYR A 263 -12.36 -0.83 -1.80
C TYR A 263 -12.51 -1.93 -0.73
N ILE A 264 -13.11 -1.61 0.42
CA ILE A 264 -13.31 -2.56 1.53
C ILE A 264 -14.09 -3.81 1.09
N HIS A 265 -15.05 -3.64 0.16
CA HIS A 265 -15.84 -4.74 -0.37
C HIS A 265 -15.24 -5.41 -1.61
N SER A 266 -14.04 -5.03 -2.04
CA SER A 266 -13.41 -5.68 -3.19
C SER A 266 -12.74 -7.00 -2.80
N GLU A 267 -12.78 -7.97 -3.71
CA GLU A 267 -12.13 -9.28 -3.51
C GLU A 267 -10.59 -9.20 -3.59
N ASN A 268 -10.07 -8.18 -4.29
CA ASN A 268 -8.65 -8.00 -4.54
C ASN A 268 -8.15 -6.77 -3.80
N THR A 269 -7.86 -6.91 -2.53
CA THR A 269 -7.15 -5.92 -1.71
C THR A 269 -5.65 -6.19 -1.73
N GLY A 270 -4.84 -5.28 -1.23
CA GLY A 270 -3.40 -5.44 -1.23
C GLY A 270 -2.73 -4.87 0.03
N GLU A 271 -1.57 -5.40 0.33
CA GLU A 271 -0.82 -5.05 1.54
C GLU A 271 -0.42 -3.57 1.64
N GLU A 272 -0.26 -2.87 0.52
CA GLU A 272 0.07 -1.44 0.50
C GLU A 272 -1.13 -0.57 0.92
N ALA A 273 -2.35 -1.11 0.78
CA ALA A 273 -3.60 -0.49 1.17
C ALA A 273 -4.43 -1.45 2.06
N PRO A 274 -3.95 -1.89 3.23
CA PRO A 274 -4.60 -2.93 4.00
C PRO A 274 -6.00 -2.50 4.47
N VAL A 275 -6.95 -3.42 4.46
CA VAL A 275 -8.38 -3.16 4.72
C VAL A 275 -8.62 -2.48 6.06
N PHE A 276 -7.85 -2.82 7.10
CA PHE A 276 -7.98 -2.10 8.39
C PHE A 276 -7.63 -0.61 8.28
N ARG A 277 -6.69 -0.22 7.41
CA ARG A 277 -6.41 1.20 7.14
C ARG A 277 -7.53 1.85 6.33
N ALA A 278 -8.14 1.12 5.40
CA ALA A 278 -9.30 1.64 4.68
C ALA A 278 -10.47 1.93 5.62
N HIS A 279 -10.77 1.04 6.57
CA HIS A 279 -11.73 1.30 7.64
C HIS A 279 -11.36 2.54 8.47
N PHE A 280 -10.09 2.67 8.87
CA PHE A 280 -9.63 3.85 9.59
C PHE A 280 -9.83 5.15 8.77
N LEU A 281 -9.46 5.17 7.49
CA LEU A 281 -9.65 6.32 6.62
C LEU A 281 -11.13 6.65 6.43
N LEU A 282 -12.00 5.64 6.28
CA LEU A 282 -13.45 5.85 6.21
C LEU A 282 -13.98 6.48 7.50
N GLY A 283 -13.51 6.02 8.66
CA GLY A 283 -13.81 6.64 9.94
C GLY A 283 -13.38 8.11 10.00
N GLU A 284 -12.18 8.44 9.48
CA GLU A 284 -11.73 9.85 9.40
C GLU A 284 -12.59 10.69 8.44
N VAL A 285 -13.02 10.12 7.30
CA VAL A 285 -13.94 10.80 6.38
C VAL A 285 -15.28 11.08 7.06
N LEU A 286 -15.91 10.08 7.67
CA LEU A 286 -17.20 10.20 8.35
C LEU A 286 -17.13 11.19 9.52
N ARG A 287 -16.05 11.16 10.29
CA ARG A 287 -15.80 12.14 11.36
C ARG A 287 -15.75 13.58 10.83
N LYS A 288 -15.09 13.80 9.68
CA LYS A 288 -15.04 15.13 9.03
C LYS A 288 -16.41 15.56 8.48
N MET A 289 -17.24 14.61 8.08
CA MET A 289 -18.62 14.85 7.67
C MET A 289 -19.57 15.07 8.86
N GLY A 290 -19.09 14.89 10.11
CA GLY A 290 -19.87 15.07 11.33
C GLY A 290 -20.57 13.82 11.85
N ASP A 291 -20.45 12.68 11.17
CA ASP A 291 -21.03 11.40 11.62
C ASP A 291 -20.06 10.65 12.54
N ASN A 292 -20.03 11.09 13.80
CA ASN A 292 -19.18 10.50 14.82
C ASN A 292 -19.59 9.06 15.19
N GLY A 293 -20.88 8.71 15.02
CA GLY A 293 -21.40 7.37 15.32
C GLY A 293 -20.84 6.33 14.34
N GLN A 294 -20.99 6.57 13.05
CA GLN A 294 -20.42 5.72 12.03
C GLN A 294 -18.89 5.74 12.04
N ALA A 295 -18.27 6.91 12.28
CA ALA A 295 -16.81 7.00 12.42
C ALA A 295 -16.28 6.06 13.51
N ALA A 296 -16.94 6.02 14.68
CA ALA A 296 -16.56 5.10 15.76
C ALA A 296 -16.74 3.62 15.38
N ALA A 297 -17.75 3.29 14.60
CA ALA A 297 -17.96 1.91 14.10
C ALA A 297 -16.81 1.52 13.17
N GLU A 298 -16.40 2.38 12.26
CA GLU A 298 -15.30 2.13 11.32
C GLU A 298 -13.94 2.02 12.03
N TYR A 299 -13.66 2.82 13.05
CA TYR A 299 -12.45 2.65 13.86
C TYR A 299 -12.44 1.32 14.61
N ARG A 300 -13.60 0.85 15.11
CA ARG A 300 -13.69 -0.49 15.74
C ARG A 300 -13.49 -1.59 14.72
N ALA A 301 -14.03 -1.45 13.50
CA ALA A 301 -13.78 -2.40 12.40
C ALA A 301 -12.29 -2.49 12.06
N ALA A 302 -11.59 -1.36 12.00
CA ALA A 302 -10.13 -1.35 11.83
C ALA A 302 -9.42 -2.12 12.95
N LEU A 303 -9.82 -1.91 14.22
CA LEU A 303 -9.22 -2.57 15.38
C LEU A 303 -9.57 -4.06 15.49
N ALA A 304 -10.67 -4.50 14.90
CA ALA A 304 -11.02 -5.92 14.83
C ALA A 304 -10.05 -6.72 13.93
N LEU A 305 -9.43 -6.08 12.95
CA LEU A 305 -8.44 -6.66 12.05
C LEU A 305 -6.99 -6.44 12.54
N ALA A 306 -6.77 -5.34 13.27
CA ALA A 306 -5.47 -4.85 13.67
C ALA A 306 -5.57 -4.17 15.04
N SER A 307 -5.66 -4.96 16.12
CA SER A 307 -5.90 -4.48 17.50
C SER A 307 -4.83 -3.49 18.01
N ASN A 308 -3.61 -3.61 17.49
CA ASN A 308 -2.48 -2.76 17.83
C ASN A 308 -2.34 -1.50 16.94
N TYR A 309 -3.31 -1.22 16.07
CA TYR A 309 -3.27 -0.05 15.18
C TYR A 309 -3.57 1.23 15.97
N ARG A 310 -2.52 1.89 16.46
CA ARG A 310 -2.60 3.09 17.31
C ARG A 310 -3.45 4.23 16.73
N PRO A 311 -3.36 4.57 15.42
CA PRO A 311 -4.18 5.66 14.89
C PRO A 311 -5.68 5.48 15.14
N ALA A 312 -6.23 4.26 15.00
CA ALA A 312 -7.64 4.00 15.25
C ALA A 312 -7.98 4.05 16.76
N THR A 313 -7.10 3.55 17.64
CA THR A 313 -7.26 3.65 19.09
C THR A 313 -7.31 5.14 19.54
N ASP A 314 -6.40 5.94 19.04
CA ASP A 314 -6.32 7.35 19.38
C ASP A 314 -7.53 8.15 18.81
N ALA A 315 -8.02 7.78 17.62
CA ALA A 315 -9.21 8.38 17.04
C ALA A 315 -10.46 8.08 17.88
N LEU A 316 -10.66 6.83 18.32
CA LEU A 316 -11.76 6.47 19.22
C LEU A 316 -11.69 7.22 20.56
N ARG A 317 -10.50 7.35 21.14
CA ARG A 317 -10.33 8.10 22.39
C ARG A 317 -10.72 9.56 22.21
N ARG A 318 -10.33 10.22 21.11
CA ARG A 318 -10.72 11.60 20.80
C ARG A 318 -12.23 11.78 20.61
N LEU A 319 -12.94 10.79 20.08
CA LEU A 319 -14.39 10.83 19.96
C LEU A 319 -15.11 10.69 21.31
N GLY A 320 -14.59 9.85 22.20
CA GLY A 320 -15.17 9.65 23.54
C GLY A 320 -14.95 10.82 24.53
N GLN A 321 -14.08 11.77 24.19
CA GLN A 321 -13.79 12.96 25.00
C GLN A 321 -14.63 14.18 24.60
N ARG A 322 -15.47 14.08 23.58
CA ARG A 322 -16.37 15.14 23.11
C ARG A 322 -17.80 14.82 23.50
#